data_e04562f738685f755a38632e4b27cdc7
#
_entry.id   e04562f738685f755a38632e4b27cdc7
#
_cell.length_a   1.000
_cell.length_b   1.000
_cell.length_c   1.000
_cell.angle_alpha   90.00
_cell.angle_beta   90.00
_cell.angle_gamma   90.00
#
_symmetry.space_group_name_H-M   'P 1'
#
loop_
_entity.id
_entity.type
_entity.pdbx_description
1 polymer ?
#
loop_
_entity_poly.entity_id
_entity_poly.type
_entity_poly.pdbx_seq_one_letter_code
_entity_poly.pdbx_strand_id
1 'polypeptide(L)'
;IKLPDSVPEMVSESLSSLLAGVIITIVFLVLRALFAMTAYGNATDCIYTIIQTPLQSLTGNLPAFIIIILIAQLLWFFGIHGSMTVLPILFPIWLSYIGDNTAAMAAGKSIPHVLNIGLWDLANLGGSGATIGLVILMFFKAKSEQYKSFGKLTLPCGIFSVNEPVIFGLPVILNPIMLIPFILCPIVLVCLGYALIQFGIVTAPIGILGLGSMPPLISGIMQGSLSWGIFQLVAVVISIIIYYPFFKVYDNQKLEEEKNNHFEVKEDDSVEVDGKVLDSKKILVLCAGGGTSGLL
;
A
#
# COMPACT_ATOMS: atom_id res chain seq x y z
N ILE A 1 25.11 -28.13 12.68
CA ILE A 1 26.21 -28.86 13.35
C ILE A 1 26.00 -28.67 14.83
N LYS A 2 25.88 -29.77 15.59
CA LYS A 2 25.88 -29.70 17.06
C LYS A 2 27.34 -29.61 17.49
N LEU A 3 27.72 -28.48 18.06
CA LEU A 3 29.01 -28.31 18.71
C LEU A 3 28.95 -28.90 20.12
N PRO A 4 30.10 -29.28 20.74
CA PRO A 4 30.15 -29.80 22.11
C PRO A 4 29.56 -28.78 23.10
N ASP A 5 28.92 -29.29 24.17
CA ASP A 5 28.25 -28.48 25.22
C ASP A 5 29.19 -27.51 25.97
N SER A 6 30.49 -27.66 25.76
CA SER A 6 31.56 -26.78 26.32
C SER A 6 31.72 -25.45 25.56
N VAL A 7 31.07 -25.31 24.40
CA VAL A 7 31.18 -24.06 23.59
C VAL A 7 30.04 -23.12 24.00
N PRO A 8 30.32 -21.85 24.32
CA PRO A 8 29.31 -20.85 24.61
C PRO A 8 28.27 -20.76 23.48
N GLU A 9 27.00 -20.66 23.85
CA GLU A 9 25.85 -20.68 22.92
C GLU A 9 25.96 -19.65 21.79
N MET A 10 26.44 -18.44 22.11
CA MET A 10 26.67 -17.35 21.15
C MET A 10 27.74 -17.73 20.09
N VAL A 11 28.77 -18.51 20.45
CA VAL A 11 29.79 -18.98 19.52
C VAL A 11 29.24 -20.10 18.64
N SER A 12 28.41 -20.99 19.22
CA SER A 12 27.77 -22.08 18.52
C SER A 12 26.79 -21.55 17.44
N GLU A 13 25.99 -20.56 17.77
CA GLU A 13 25.08 -19.90 16.82
C GLU A 13 25.84 -19.19 15.71
N SER A 14 26.92 -18.45 16.06
CA SER A 14 27.73 -17.74 15.07
C SER A 14 28.41 -18.70 14.08
N LEU A 15 28.94 -19.82 14.56
CA LEU A 15 29.57 -20.83 13.68
C LEU A 15 28.53 -21.56 12.82
N SER A 16 27.33 -21.83 13.35
CA SER A 16 26.25 -22.44 12.60
C SER A 16 25.74 -21.52 11.47
N SER A 17 25.62 -20.23 11.75
CA SER A 17 25.19 -19.23 10.76
C SER A 17 26.26 -19.00 9.68
N LEU A 18 27.54 -19.05 10.04
CA LEU A 18 28.65 -18.94 9.08
C LEU A 18 28.65 -20.10 8.08
N LEU A 19 28.40 -21.32 8.54
CA LEU A 19 28.31 -22.48 7.64
C LEU A 19 27.12 -22.35 6.69
N ALA A 20 25.94 -21.92 7.20
CA ALA A 20 24.78 -21.65 6.37
C ALA A 20 25.10 -20.55 5.33
N GLY A 21 25.78 -19.48 5.73
CA GLY A 21 26.25 -18.44 4.84
C GLY A 21 27.17 -18.94 3.72
N VAL A 22 28.13 -19.81 4.06
CA VAL A 22 29.02 -20.43 3.07
C VAL A 22 28.22 -21.29 2.06
N ILE A 23 27.31 -22.13 2.54
CA ILE A 23 26.48 -22.98 1.66
C ILE A 23 25.62 -22.11 0.74
N ILE A 24 24.95 -21.07 1.27
CA ILE A 24 24.15 -20.14 0.48
C ILE A 24 25.03 -19.47 -0.58
N THR A 25 26.20 -19.00 -0.21
CA THR A 25 27.15 -18.36 -1.13
C THR A 25 27.54 -19.30 -2.26
N ILE A 26 27.88 -20.56 -1.95
CA ILE A 26 28.21 -21.58 -2.97
C ILE A 26 27.03 -21.81 -3.90
N VAL A 27 25.81 -21.94 -3.36
CA VAL A 27 24.59 -22.12 -4.19
C VAL A 27 24.41 -20.95 -5.14
N PHE A 28 24.53 -19.71 -4.66
CA PHE A 28 24.42 -18.54 -5.52
C PHE A 28 25.56 -18.43 -6.55
N LEU A 29 26.77 -18.83 -6.22
CA LEU A 29 27.89 -18.89 -7.18
C LEU A 29 27.61 -19.91 -8.28
N VAL A 30 27.10 -21.10 -7.93
CA VAL A 30 26.70 -22.12 -8.91
C VAL A 30 25.58 -21.61 -9.79
N LEU A 31 24.55 -21.01 -9.22
CA LEU A 31 23.45 -20.40 -9.99
C LEU A 31 24.00 -19.32 -10.94
N ARG A 32 24.86 -18.42 -10.45
CA ARG A 32 25.50 -17.40 -11.28
C ARG A 32 26.28 -18.03 -12.46
N ALA A 33 27.05 -19.08 -12.19
CA ALA A 33 27.80 -19.79 -13.25
C ALA A 33 26.86 -20.42 -14.27
N LEU A 34 25.77 -21.04 -13.84
CA LEU A 34 24.76 -21.61 -14.73
C LEU A 34 24.12 -20.54 -15.63
N PHE A 35 23.72 -19.40 -15.06
CA PHE A 35 23.17 -18.29 -15.84
C PHE A 35 24.21 -17.66 -16.78
N ALA A 36 25.47 -17.60 -16.40
CA ALA A 36 26.55 -17.13 -17.28
C ALA A 36 26.75 -18.00 -18.54
N MET A 37 26.33 -19.27 -18.50
CA MET A 37 26.36 -20.18 -19.64
C MET A 37 25.13 -20.05 -20.54
N THR A 38 24.10 -19.29 -20.13
CA THR A 38 22.91 -19.03 -20.94
C THR A 38 23.12 -17.84 -21.87
N ALA A 39 22.24 -17.67 -22.86
CA ALA A 39 22.23 -16.51 -23.74
C ALA A 39 21.99 -15.17 -23.01
N TYR A 40 21.50 -15.21 -21.77
CA TYR A 40 21.21 -14.04 -20.95
C TYR A 40 22.39 -13.54 -20.13
N GLY A 41 23.44 -14.36 -19.95
CA GLY A 41 24.66 -14.00 -19.24
C GLY A 41 24.53 -13.89 -17.71
N ASN A 42 23.36 -13.61 -17.18
CA ASN A 42 23.08 -13.56 -15.73
C ASN A 42 21.59 -13.80 -15.43
N ALA A 43 21.27 -14.06 -14.16
CA ALA A 43 19.90 -14.34 -13.72
C ALA A 43 18.98 -13.11 -13.85
N THR A 44 19.52 -11.94 -13.61
CA THR A 44 18.74 -10.68 -13.68
C THR A 44 18.28 -10.42 -15.10
N ASP A 45 19.19 -10.49 -16.08
CA ASP A 45 18.85 -10.29 -17.50
C ASP A 45 17.93 -11.39 -18.04
N CYS A 46 18.08 -12.64 -17.56
CA CYS A 46 17.16 -13.72 -17.87
C CYS A 46 15.74 -13.39 -17.39
N ILE A 47 15.58 -13.00 -16.13
CA ILE A 47 14.29 -12.66 -15.54
C ILE A 47 13.70 -11.43 -16.25
N TYR A 48 14.50 -10.39 -16.47
CA TYR A 48 14.04 -9.21 -17.20
C TYR A 48 13.59 -9.53 -18.61
N THR A 49 14.36 -10.29 -19.37
CA THR A 49 14.00 -10.62 -20.76
C THR A 49 12.72 -11.46 -20.83
N ILE A 50 12.61 -12.48 -19.98
CA ILE A 50 11.44 -13.38 -19.97
C ILE A 50 10.18 -12.67 -19.50
N ILE A 51 10.29 -11.78 -18.51
CA ILE A 51 9.15 -11.09 -17.92
C ILE A 51 8.88 -9.74 -18.59
N GLN A 52 9.91 -8.95 -18.85
CA GLN A 52 9.78 -7.60 -19.39
C GLN A 52 9.28 -7.58 -20.84
N THR A 53 9.75 -8.50 -21.70
CA THR A 53 9.36 -8.48 -23.11
C THR A 53 7.85 -8.69 -23.32
N PRO A 54 7.18 -9.68 -22.69
CA PRO A 54 5.72 -9.76 -22.77
C PRO A 54 5.02 -8.61 -22.06
N LEU A 55 5.55 -8.11 -20.95
CA LEU A 55 4.92 -7.01 -20.20
C LEU A 55 5.07 -5.65 -20.87
N GLN A 56 6.13 -5.40 -21.62
CA GLN A 56 6.23 -4.18 -22.45
C GLN A 56 5.07 -4.05 -23.42
N SER A 57 4.63 -5.15 -24.03
CA SER A 57 3.43 -5.16 -24.86
C SER A 57 2.13 -4.90 -24.06
N LEU A 58 2.12 -5.24 -22.78
CA LEU A 58 0.98 -5.06 -21.89
C LEU A 58 0.92 -3.63 -21.29
N THR A 59 2.04 -2.96 -21.05
CA THR A 59 2.05 -1.60 -20.47
C THR A 59 1.66 -0.51 -21.45
N GLY A 60 1.60 -0.81 -22.74
CA GLY A 60 1.27 0.16 -23.79
C GLY A 60 -0.22 0.48 -23.93
N ASN A 61 -1.13 -0.23 -23.25
CA ASN A 61 -2.56 -0.02 -23.39
C ASN A 61 -3.29 0.01 -22.02
N LEU A 62 -4.37 0.79 -21.96
CA LEU A 62 -5.13 0.99 -20.72
C LEU A 62 -5.71 -0.31 -20.13
N PRO A 63 -6.31 -1.24 -20.91
CA PRO A 63 -6.81 -2.49 -20.33
C PRO A 63 -5.74 -3.30 -19.60
N ALA A 64 -4.55 -3.41 -20.15
CA ALA A 64 -3.46 -4.12 -19.51
C ALA A 64 -2.97 -3.41 -18.24
N PHE A 65 -2.90 -2.08 -18.25
CA PHE A 65 -2.58 -1.30 -17.07
C PHE A 65 -3.61 -1.50 -15.94
N ILE A 66 -4.91 -1.59 -16.28
CA ILE A 66 -5.98 -1.91 -15.33
C ILE A 66 -5.81 -3.34 -14.76
N ILE A 67 -5.46 -4.32 -15.60
CA ILE A 67 -5.23 -5.70 -15.14
C ILE A 67 -4.06 -5.74 -14.14
N ILE A 68 -3.00 -4.98 -14.38
CA ILE A 68 -1.87 -4.90 -13.46
C ILE A 68 -2.30 -4.30 -12.11
N ILE A 69 -3.09 -3.22 -12.14
CA ILE A 69 -3.67 -2.63 -10.93
C ILE A 69 -4.54 -3.66 -10.20
N LEU A 70 -5.42 -4.35 -10.91
CA LEU A 70 -6.28 -5.37 -10.34
C LEU A 70 -5.49 -6.48 -9.66
N ILE A 71 -4.43 -6.99 -10.31
CA ILE A 71 -3.54 -8.00 -9.72
C ILE A 71 -2.91 -7.47 -8.43
N ALA A 72 -2.39 -6.24 -8.44
CA ALA A 72 -1.79 -5.63 -7.25
C ALA A 72 -2.80 -5.51 -6.09
N GLN A 73 -4.04 -5.10 -6.36
CA GLN A 73 -5.07 -4.98 -5.32
C GLN A 73 -5.54 -6.35 -4.82
N LEU A 74 -5.63 -7.36 -5.69
CA LEU A 74 -5.96 -8.73 -5.29
C LEU A 74 -4.86 -9.35 -4.43
N LEU A 75 -3.58 -9.10 -4.72
CA LEU A 75 -2.47 -9.54 -3.86
C LEU A 75 -2.60 -8.94 -2.46
N TRP A 76 -2.92 -7.66 -2.34
CA TRP A 76 -3.19 -7.01 -1.05
C TRP A 76 -4.35 -7.65 -0.29
N PHE A 77 -5.41 -8.06 -0.99
CA PHE A 77 -6.52 -8.77 -0.37
C PHE A 77 -6.07 -10.07 0.31
N PHE A 78 -5.10 -10.77 -0.26
CA PHE A 78 -4.49 -11.97 0.33
C PHE A 78 -3.34 -11.68 1.32
N GLY A 79 -3.11 -10.43 1.68
CA GLY A 79 -2.05 -10.03 2.61
C GLY A 79 -0.65 -9.95 2.00
N ILE A 80 -0.53 -10.06 0.67
CA ILE A 80 0.73 -9.89 -0.06
C ILE A 80 0.84 -8.43 -0.50
N HIS A 81 2.00 -7.79 -0.28
CA HIS A 81 2.21 -6.40 -0.69
C HIS A 81 2.22 -6.27 -2.22
N GLY A 82 1.04 -5.98 -2.81
CA GLY A 82 0.82 -6.03 -4.25
C GLY A 82 1.72 -5.08 -5.03
N SER A 83 1.85 -3.82 -4.59
CA SER A 83 2.72 -2.85 -5.26
C SER A 83 4.18 -3.29 -5.26
N MET A 84 4.72 -3.78 -4.13
CA MET A 84 6.10 -4.28 -4.07
C MET A 84 6.33 -5.54 -4.90
N THR A 85 5.27 -6.30 -5.19
CA THR A 85 5.36 -7.47 -6.07
C THR A 85 5.38 -7.07 -7.55
N VAL A 86 4.60 -6.06 -7.93
CA VAL A 86 4.41 -5.65 -9.34
C VAL A 86 5.44 -4.61 -9.79
N LEU A 87 5.82 -3.67 -8.91
CA LEU A 87 6.73 -2.56 -9.23
C LEU A 87 8.09 -2.99 -9.78
N PRO A 88 8.79 -4.02 -9.26
CA PRO A 88 10.09 -4.43 -9.80
C PRO A 88 10.04 -4.81 -11.29
N ILE A 89 8.88 -5.27 -11.76
CA ILE A 89 8.66 -5.66 -13.15
C ILE A 89 8.42 -4.41 -14.02
N LEU A 90 7.65 -3.45 -13.52
CA LEU A 90 7.27 -2.24 -14.26
C LEU A 90 8.35 -1.15 -14.21
N PHE A 91 9.15 -1.12 -13.17
CA PHE A 91 10.10 -0.06 -12.89
C PHE A 91 11.11 0.18 -14.03
N PRO A 92 11.75 -0.86 -14.61
CA PRO A 92 12.67 -0.68 -15.74
C PRO A 92 11.99 -0.08 -16.97
N ILE A 93 10.73 -0.44 -17.22
CA ILE A 93 9.95 0.09 -18.34
C ILE A 93 9.66 1.57 -18.12
N TRP A 94 9.15 1.93 -16.95
CA TRP A 94 8.83 3.31 -16.62
C TRP A 94 10.07 4.21 -16.55
N LEU A 95 11.23 3.65 -16.15
CA LEU A 95 12.48 4.39 -16.15
C LEU A 95 12.90 4.81 -17.57
N SER A 96 12.65 3.98 -18.59
CA SER A 96 12.86 4.36 -19.99
C SER A 96 11.90 5.46 -20.43
N TYR A 97 10.65 5.42 -19.98
CA TYR A 97 9.62 6.40 -20.32
C TYR A 97 9.93 7.80 -19.77
N ILE A 98 10.60 7.90 -18.63
CA ILE A 98 10.96 9.20 -18.03
C ILE A 98 11.86 10.01 -18.99
N GLY A 99 12.83 9.35 -19.62
CA GLY A 99 13.72 10.00 -20.58
C GLY A 99 12.96 10.59 -21.77
N ASP A 100 12.13 9.77 -22.40
CA ASP A 100 11.33 10.17 -23.56
C ASP A 100 10.31 11.27 -23.22
N ASN A 101 9.62 11.11 -22.09
CA ASN A 101 8.62 12.07 -21.61
C ASN A 101 9.26 13.41 -21.25
N THR A 102 10.42 13.41 -20.59
CA THR A 102 11.15 14.63 -20.23
C THR A 102 11.64 15.34 -21.47
N ALA A 103 12.19 14.62 -22.45
CA ALA A 103 12.63 15.20 -23.72
C ALA A 103 11.46 15.79 -24.52
N ALA A 104 10.32 15.11 -24.56
CA ALA A 104 9.11 15.61 -25.21
C ALA A 104 8.59 16.88 -24.55
N MET A 105 8.54 16.90 -23.20
CA MET A 105 8.12 18.08 -22.44
C MET A 105 9.05 19.27 -22.67
N ALA A 106 10.36 19.07 -22.64
CA ALA A 106 11.36 20.13 -22.91
C ALA A 106 11.24 20.67 -24.33
N ALA A 107 10.81 19.84 -25.28
CA ALA A 107 10.56 20.23 -26.67
C ALA A 107 9.16 20.84 -26.90
N GLY A 108 8.35 21.01 -25.86
CA GLY A 108 6.96 21.50 -25.97
C GLY A 108 6.03 20.55 -26.71
N LYS A 109 6.36 19.24 -26.74
CA LYS A 109 5.56 18.20 -27.40
C LYS A 109 4.68 17.47 -26.38
N SER A 110 3.66 16.78 -26.89
CA SER A 110 2.84 15.90 -26.06
C SER A 110 3.68 14.76 -25.46
N ILE A 111 3.35 14.36 -24.22
CA ILE A 111 3.98 13.25 -23.53
C ILE A 111 3.66 11.93 -24.25
N PRO A 112 4.65 11.18 -24.76
CA PRO A 112 4.40 9.98 -25.55
C PRO A 112 3.94 8.78 -24.70
N HIS A 113 4.45 8.64 -23.46
CA HIS A 113 4.14 7.52 -22.59
C HIS A 113 3.25 7.97 -21.43
N VAL A 114 1.93 7.96 -21.65
CA VAL A 114 0.93 8.38 -20.64
C VAL A 114 0.78 7.36 -19.53
N LEU A 115 0.81 6.05 -19.87
CA LEU A 115 0.67 4.95 -18.92
C LEU A 115 2.00 4.68 -18.19
N ASN A 116 2.31 5.56 -17.27
CA ASN A 116 3.57 5.59 -16.53
C ASN A 116 3.33 5.61 -15.01
N ILE A 117 4.39 5.76 -14.23
CA ILE A 117 4.31 5.77 -12.78
C ILE A 117 3.44 6.91 -12.24
N GLY A 118 3.31 8.04 -12.92
CA GLY A 118 2.43 9.13 -12.49
C GLY A 118 0.95 8.73 -12.49
N LEU A 119 0.53 7.89 -13.45
CA LEU A 119 -0.81 7.29 -13.45
C LEU A 119 -0.95 6.17 -12.41
N TRP A 120 0.14 5.43 -12.14
CA TRP A 120 0.19 4.46 -11.06
C TRP A 120 0.08 5.13 -9.69
N ASP A 121 0.74 6.26 -9.48
CA ASP A 121 0.66 7.04 -8.25
C ASP A 121 -0.77 7.54 -7.99
N LEU A 122 -1.53 7.84 -9.06
CA LEU A 122 -2.95 8.18 -8.95
C LEU A 122 -3.78 6.99 -8.44
N ALA A 123 -3.48 5.76 -8.88
CA ALA A 123 -4.12 4.53 -8.38
C ALA A 123 -3.75 4.22 -6.92
N ASN A 124 -2.65 4.80 -6.43
CA ASN A 124 -2.14 4.64 -5.08
C ASN A 124 -2.21 5.94 -4.25
N LEU A 125 -3.18 6.79 -4.53
CA LEU A 125 -3.36 8.08 -3.84
C LEU A 125 -3.76 7.85 -2.38
N GLY A 126 -2.86 8.14 -1.45
CA GLY A 126 -3.01 7.75 -0.04
C GLY A 126 -2.66 6.28 0.23
N GLY A 127 -1.90 5.64 -0.66
CA GLY A 127 -1.48 4.25 -0.65
C GLY A 127 -2.34 3.35 -1.52
N SER A 128 -2.02 2.06 -1.56
CA SER A 128 -2.73 1.07 -2.39
C SER A 128 -4.24 1.13 -2.18
N GLY A 129 -5.00 0.99 -3.27
CA GLY A 129 -6.46 1.14 -3.24
C GLY A 129 -6.95 2.58 -3.28
N ALA A 130 -6.07 3.57 -3.43
CA ALA A 130 -6.36 5.01 -3.38
C ALA A 130 -7.12 5.40 -2.09
N THR A 131 -6.61 4.92 -0.95
CA THR A 131 -7.27 4.96 0.37
C THR A 131 -7.31 6.33 1.04
N ILE A 132 -6.80 7.39 0.41
CA ILE A 132 -6.82 8.75 0.98
C ILE A 132 -8.23 9.19 1.38
N GLY A 133 -9.24 8.87 0.57
CA GLY A 133 -10.63 9.18 0.88
C GLY A 133 -11.14 8.47 2.12
N LEU A 134 -10.76 7.22 2.32
CA LEU A 134 -11.10 6.43 3.50
C LEU A 134 -10.51 7.05 4.77
N VAL A 135 -9.23 7.45 4.72
CA VAL A 135 -8.55 8.09 5.84
C VAL A 135 -9.19 9.42 6.20
N ILE A 136 -9.54 10.24 5.20
CA ILE A 136 -10.26 11.51 5.40
C ILE A 136 -11.64 11.27 6.02
N LEU A 137 -12.36 10.23 5.58
CA LEU A 137 -13.66 9.85 6.16
C LEU A 137 -13.52 9.46 7.63
N MET A 138 -12.51 8.65 7.97
CA MET A 138 -12.23 8.29 9.37
C MET A 138 -11.96 9.52 10.22
N PHE A 139 -11.17 10.45 9.71
CA PHE A 139 -10.80 11.65 10.46
C PHE A 139 -11.99 12.60 10.69
N PHE A 140 -12.81 12.86 9.66
CA PHE A 140 -13.85 13.90 9.70
C PHE A 140 -15.26 13.38 9.96
N LYS A 141 -15.55 12.10 9.65
CA LYS A 141 -16.92 11.56 9.61
C LYS A 141 -17.17 10.36 10.51
N ALA A 142 -16.12 9.76 11.09
CA ALA A 142 -16.28 8.63 12.00
C ALA A 142 -17.14 9.01 13.20
N LYS A 143 -18.05 8.12 13.58
CA LYS A 143 -18.89 8.21 14.77
C LYS A 143 -18.34 7.38 15.91
N SER A 144 -17.75 6.22 15.60
CA SER A 144 -17.06 5.38 16.58
C SER A 144 -15.78 6.04 17.05
N GLU A 145 -15.50 5.96 18.34
CA GLU A 145 -14.30 6.55 18.93
C GLU A 145 -13.03 5.84 18.45
N GLN A 146 -13.13 4.55 18.16
CA GLN A 146 -12.03 3.78 17.60
C GLN A 146 -11.60 4.34 16.22
N TYR A 147 -12.54 4.50 15.28
CA TYR A 147 -12.19 5.01 13.96
C TYR A 147 -11.85 6.49 13.94
N LYS A 148 -12.39 7.30 14.84
CA LYS A 148 -11.95 8.69 15.06
C LYS A 148 -10.48 8.75 15.46
N SER A 149 -10.11 7.98 16.48
CA SER A 149 -8.73 7.93 16.98
C SER A 149 -7.79 7.38 15.94
N PHE A 150 -8.22 6.34 15.24
CA PHE A 150 -7.46 5.73 14.17
C PHE A 150 -7.27 6.66 12.96
N GLY A 151 -8.30 7.42 12.58
CA GLY A 151 -8.21 8.45 11.55
C GLY A 151 -7.20 9.54 11.85
N LYS A 152 -7.09 9.95 13.13
CA LYS A 152 -6.08 10.94 13.56
C LYS A 152 -4.65 10.41 13.39
N LEU A 153 -4.43 9.13 13.68
CA LEU A 153 -3.11 8.49 13.54
C LEU A 153 -2.74 8.25 12.07
N THR A 154 -3.71 7.87 11.23
CA THR A 154 -3.44 7.45 9.86
C THR A 154 -3.48 8.59 8.85
N LEU A 155 -4.08 9.75 9.19
CA LEU A 155 -4.16 10.89 8.26
C LEU A 155 -2.79 11.40 7.80
N PRO A 156 -1.80 11.64 8.69
CA PRO A 156 -0.47 12.02 8.24
C PRO A 156 0.15 10.98 7.30
N CYS A 157 0.03 9.69 7.64
CA CYS A 157 0.55 8.60 6.81
C CYS A 157 -0.13 8.58 5.43
N GLY A 158 -1.46 8.69 5.39
CA GLY A 158 -2.24 8.69 4.15
C GLY A 158 -1.93 9.87 3.22
N ILE A 159 -1.63 11.06 3.76
CA ILE A 159 -1.20 12.21 2.95
C ILE A 159 0.09 11.91 2.19
N PHE A 160 0.98 11.11 2.77
CA PHE A 160 2.24 10.66 2.16
C PHE A 160 2.14 9.28 1.50
N SER A 161 0.92 8.82 1.22
CA SER A 161 0.64 7.54 0.55
C SER A 161 1.17 6.29 1.27
N VAL A 162 1.30 6.35 2.59
CA VAL A 162 1.63 5.23 3.47
C VAL A 162 0.35 4.71 4.11
N ASN A 163 -0.17 3.57 3.64
CA ASN A 163 -1.46 3.06 4.09
C ASN A 163 -1.42 1.68 4.76
N GLU A 164 -0.25 1.14 5.03
CA GLU A 164 -0.10 -0.09 5.79
C GLU A 164 -0.85 -0.05 7.13
N PRO A 165 -0.80 1.05 7.92
CA PRO A 165 -1.62 1.14 9.11
C PRO A 165 -3.11 0.98 8.83
N VAL A 166 -3.61 1.53 7.71
CA VAL A 166 -5.02 1.44 7.31
C VAL A 166 -5.37 0.01 6.89
N ILE A 167 -4.54 -0.63 6.07
CA ILE A 167 -4.79 -1.96 5.54
C ILE A 167 -4.81 -3.01 6.66
N PHE A 168 -3.91 -2.89 7.64
CA PHE A 168 -3.81 -3.81 8.77
C PHE A 168 -4.71 -3.43 9.96
N GLY A 169 -4.98 -2.15 10.16
CA GLY A 169 -5.79 -1.64 11.28
C GLY A 169 -7.29 -1.63 11.00
N LEU A 170 -7.69 -1.45 9.75
CA LEU A 170 -9.04 -1.73 9.26
C LEU A 170 -9.03 -3.13 8.63
N PRO A 171 -10.08 -3.94 8.80
CA PRO A 171 -10.12 -5.24 8.17
C PRO A 171 -10.32 -5.09 6.64
N VAL A 172 -9.28 -4.65 5.92
CA VAL A 172 -9.28 -4.62 4.45
C VAL A 172 -8.88 -5.98 3.89
N ILE A 173 -7.88 -6.62 4.52
CA ILE A 173 -7.40 -7.95 4.16
C ILE A 173 -8.50 -8.98 4.44
N LEU A 174 -8.76 -9.87 3.47
CA LEU A 174 -9.78 -10.91 3.48
C LEU A 174 -11.21 -10.39 3.74
N ASN A 175 -11.46 -9.10 3.51
CA ASN A 175 -12.76 -8.49 3.68
C ASN A 175 -13.40 -8.19 2.32
N PRO A 176 -14.41 -8.99 1.91
CA PRO A 176 -15.02 -8.84 0.58
C PRO A 176 -15.74 -7.50 0.40
N ILE A 177 -16.26 -6.89 1.47
CA ILE A 177 -16.98 -5.62 1.38
C ILE A 177 -16.00 -4.47 1.11
N MET A 178 -14.87 -4.42 1.84
CA MET A 178 -13.84 -3.41 1.64
C MET A 178 -13.02 -3.64 0.38
N LEU A 179 -12.96 -4.86 -0.14
CA LEU A 179 -12.32 -5.18 -1.41
C LEU A 179 -12.97 -4.41 -2.58
N ILE A 180 -14.30 -4.20 -2.52
CA ILE A 180 -15.02 -3.50 -3.60
C ILE A 180 -14.46 -2.09 -3.81
N PRO A 181 -14.49 -1.17 -2.83
CA PRO A 181 -13.93 0.16 -3.03
C PRO A 181 -12.40 0.13 -3.22
N PHE A 182 -11.70 -0.82 -2.63
CA PHE A 182 -10.25 -0.98 -2.74
C PHE A 182 -9.79 -1.31 -4.17
N ILE A 183 -10.61 -2.04 -4.94
CA ILE A 183 -10.38 -2.30 -6.37
C ILE A 183 -10.99 -1.20 -7.24
N LEU A 184 -12.22 -0.80 -6.95
CA LEU A 184 -12.98 0.11 -7.80
C LEU A 184 -12.35 1.51 -7.85
N CYS A 185 -11.91 2.04 -6.70
CA CYS A 185 -11.39 3.40 -6.61
C CYS A 185 -10.18 3.62 -7.52
N PRO A 186 -9.07 2.85 -7.45
CA PRO A 186 -7.93 3.04 -8.32
C PRO A 186 -8.27 2.87 -9.80
N ILE A 187 -9.15 1.93 -10.15
CA ILE A 187 -9.56 1.73 -11.55
C ILE A 187 -10.30 2.95 -12.07
N VAL A 188 -11.27 3.47 -11.32
CA VAL A 188 -12.04 4.66 -11.69
C VAL A 188 -11.13 5.87 -11.86
N LEU A 189 -10.21 6.09 -10.91
CA LEU A 189 -9.29 7.21 -10.95
C LEU A 189 -8.37 7.15 -12.16
N VAL A 190 -7.80 5.98 -12.47
CA VAL A 190 -6.92 5.79 -13.62
C VAL A 190 -7.68 5.94 -14.94
N CYS A 191 -8.87 5.34 -15.06
CA CYS A 191 -9.69 5.48 -16.26
C CYS A 191 -10.07 6.94 -16.51
N LEU A 192 -10.49 7.66 -15.47
CA LEU A 192 -10.84 9.07 -15.56
C LEU A 192 -9.60 9.93 -15.89
N GLY A 193 -8.49 9.72 -15.21
CA GLY A 193 -7.24 10.43 -15.48
C GLY A 193 -6.76 10.23 -16.91
N TYR A 194 -6.76 8.98 -17.38
CA TYR A 194 -6.41 8.65 -18.75
C TYR A 194 -7.35 9.32 -19.75
N ALA A 195 -8.67 9.27 -19.52
CA ALA A 195 -9.65 9.92 -20.40
C ALA A 195 -9.44 11.45 -20.46
N LEU A 196 -9.26 12.10 -19.31
CA LEU A 196 -9.01 13.56 -19.27
C LEU A 196 -7.72 13.97 -19.99
N ILE A 197 -6.69 13.13 -19.95
CA ILE A 197 -5.46 13.33 -20.71
C ILE A 197 -5.73 13.20 -22.22
N GLN A 198 -6.47 12.17 -22.65
CA GLN A 198 -6.79 11.95 -24.06
C GLN A 198 -7.66 13.06 -24.64
N PHE A 199 -8.55 13.66 -23.84
CA PHE A 199 -9.33 14.82 -24.23
C PHE A 199 -8.55 16.16 -24.15
N GLY A 200 -7.29 16.13 -23.71
CA GLY A 200 -6.46 17.35 -23.59
C GLY A 200 -6.88 18.28 -22.45
N ILE A 201 -7.75 17.84 -21.52
CA ILE A 201 -8.20 18.63 -20.37
C ILE A 201 -7.11 18.70 -19.30
N VAL A 202 -6.38 17.62 -19.12
CA VAL A 202 -5.29 17.49 -18.14
C VAL A 202 -4.02 17.10 -18.87
N THR A 203 -2.90 17.73 -18.52
CA THR A 203 -1.59 17.36 -19.06
C THR A 203 -1.13 16.04 -18.46
N ALA A 204 -0.61 15.14 -19.30
CA ALA A 204 -0.08 13.87 -18.84
C ALA A 204 1.12 14.07 -17.89
N PRO A 205 1.24 13.24 -16.83
CA PRO A 205 2.41 13.27 -15.95
C PRO A 205 3.66 12.76 -16.67
N ILE A 206 4.83 13.34 -16.35
CA ILE A 206 6.12 12.90 -16.91
C ILE A 206 6.46 11.47 -16.47
N GLY A 207 6.04 11.08 -15.28
CA GLY A 207 6.36 9.79 -14.71
C GLY A 207 7.63 9.80 -13.85
N ILE A 208 7.92 10.90 -13.17
CA ILE A 208 9.08 11.01 -12.26
C ILE A 208 8.86 10.07 -11.07
N LEU A 209 9.89 9.28 -10.77
CA LEU A 209 9.88 8.29 -9.70
C LEU A 209 9.89 8.94 -8.30
N GLY A 210 9.24 8.29 -7.34
CA GLY A 210 9.25 8.71 -5.93
C GLY A 210 8.27 9.82 -5.58
N LEU A 211 7.57 10.40 -6.54
CA LEU A 211 6.60 11.46 -6.27
C LEU A 211 5.27 10.93 -5.71
N GLY A 212 5.00 9.64 -5.83
CA GLY A 212 3.79 9.02 -5.26
C GLY A 212 3.70 9.11 -3.74
N SER A 213 4.82 9.29 -3.05
CA SER A 213 4.87 9.52 -1.60
C SER A 213 4.76 10.99 -1.20
N MET A 214 4.53 11.90 -2.15
CA MET A 214 4.30 13.30 -1.86
C MET A 214 2.81 13.60 -1.70
N PRO A 215 2.44 14.66 -0.93
CA PRO A 215 1.04 15.06 -0.83
C PRO A 215 0.42 15.34 -2.21
N PRO A 216 -0.87 14.99 -2.40
CA PRO A 216 -1.62 15.38 -3.60
C PRO A 216 -1.46 16.89 -3.89
N LEU A 217 -1.59 17.32 -5.12
CA LEU A 217 -1.26 18.64 -5.65
C LEU A 217 0.25 18.87 -5.80
N ILE A 218 1.05 18.70 -4.74
CA ILE A 218 2.52 18.87 -4.81
C ILE A 218 3.11 17.83 -5.75
N SER A 219 2.77 16.55 -5.54
CA SER A 219 3.14 15.45 -6.44
C SER A 219 2.76 15.75 -7.88
N GLY A 220 1.53 16.22 -8.11
CA GLY A 220 1.05 16.52 -9.45
C GLY A 220 1.76 17.67 -10.14
N ILE A 221 2.06 18.75 -9.41
CA ILE A 221 2.85 19.88 -9.94
C ILE A 221 4.27 19.42 -10.30
N MET A 222 4.88 18.62 -9.43
CA MET A 222 6.23 18.07 -9.66
C MET A 222 6.27 17.06 -10.82
N GLN A 223 5.14 16.42 -11.14
CA GLN A 223 4.99 15.60 -12.36
C GLN A 223 4.89 16.46 -13.65
N GLY A 224 5.09 17.76 -13.55
CA GLY A 224 5.25 18.68 -14.68
C GLY A 224 4.03 19.53 -15.01
N SER A 225 2.93 19.46 -14.25
CA SER A 225 1.72 20.20 -14.59
C SER A 225 0.83 20.54 -13.39
N LEU A 226 0.42 21.82 -13.33
CA LEU A 226 -0.58 22.28 -12.37
C LEU A 226 -1.95 21.60 -12.61
N SER A 227 -2.31 21.33 -13.88
CA SER A 227 -3.58 20.67 -14.22
C SER A 227 -3.63 19.23 -13.66
N TRP A 228 -2.51 18.51 -13.68
CA TRP A 228 -2.39 17.19 -13.07
C TRP A 228 -2.50 17.27 -11.54
N GLY A 229 -1.88 18.28 -10.92
CA GLY A 229 -2.00 18.51 -9.46
C GLY A 229 -3.43 18.82 -9.04
N ILE A 230 -4.14 19.67 -9.78
CA ILE A 230 -5.56 19.98 -9.53
C ILE A 230 -6.41 18.71 -9.70
N PHE A 231 -6.12 17.91 -10.72
CA PHE A 231 -6.83 16.65 -10.92
C PHE A 231 -6.60 15.66 -9.75
N GLN A 232 -5.42 15.61 -9.15
CA GLN A 232 -5.19 14.81 -7.95
C GLN A 232 -6.09 15.24 -6.77
N LEU A 233 -6.37 16.54 -6.60
CA LEU A 233 -7.33 17.01 -5.59
C LEU A 233 -8.76 16.56 -5.92
N VAL A 234 -9.16 16.60 -7.19
CA VAL A 234 -10.45 16.05 -7.65
C VAL A 234 -10.49 14.54 -7.39
N ALA A 235 -9.40 13.82 -7.62
CA ALA A 235 -9.28 12.39 -7.34
C ALA A 235 -9.44 12.06 -5.85
N VAL A 236 -8.94 12.91 -4.94
CA VAL A 236 -9.22 12.79 -3.50
C VAL A 236 -10.72 12.85 -3.21
N VAL A 237 -11.43 13.79 -3.82
CA VAL A 237 -12.89 13.92 -3.64
C VAL A 237 -13.62 12.68 -4.18
N ILE A 238 -13.21 12.18 -5.34
CA ILE A 238 -13.77 10.95 -5.92
C ILE A 238 -13.51 9.75 -5.00
N SER A 239 -12.31 9.63 -4.45
CA SER A 239 -11.99 8.59 -3.47
C SER A 239 -12.91 8.66 -2.25
N ILE A 240 -13.15 9.86 -1.68
CA ILE A 240 -14.10 10.04 -0.58
C ILE A 240 -15.50 9.53 -0.96
N ILE A 241 -15.98 9.89 -2.13
CA ILE A 241 -17.33 9.49 -2.59
C ILE A 241 -17.43 7.97 -2.73
N ILE A 242 -16.42 7.32 -3.32
CA ILE A 242 -16.40 5.87 -3.54
C ILE A 242 -16.32 5.12 -2.20
N TYR A 243 -15.46 5.55 -1.27
CA TYR A 243 -15.30 4.88 0.02
C TYR A 243 -16.45 5.16 1.00
N TYR A 244 -17.18 6.27 0.86
CA TYR A 244 -18.19 6.71 1.84
C TYR A 244 -19.26 5.65 2.19
N PRO A 245 -19.94 5.00 1.24
CA PRO A 245 -20.99 4.02 1.56
C PRO A 245 -20.42 2.81 2.34
N PHE A 246 -19.27 2.34 1.97
CA PHE A 246 -18.62 1.20 2.62
C PHE A 246 -18.12 1.56 4.01
N PHE A 247 -17.45 2.70 4.15
CA PHE A 247 -17.01 3.21 5.46
C PHE A 247 -18.18 3.38 6.43
N LYS A 248 -19.29 3.94 5.98
CA LYS A 248 -20.48 4.14 6.82
C LYS A 248 -21.03 2.83 7.41
N VAL A 249 -20.98 1.74 6.66
CA VAL A 249 -21.41 0.42 7.17
C VAL A 249 -20.49 -0.01 8.32
N TYR A 250 -19.18 0.07 8.13
CA TYR A 250 -18.20 -0.32 9.16
C TYR A 250 -18.24 0.56 10.40
N ASP A 251 -18.33 1.87 10.20
CA ASP A 251 -18.40 2.83 11.32
C ASP A 251 -19.65 2.60 12.17
N ASN A 252 -20.81 2.30 11.53
CA ASN A 252 -22.03 1.99 12.27
C ASN A 252 -21.91 0.65 13.02
N GLN A 253 -21.34 -0.39 12.41
CA GLN A 253 -21.10 -1.68 13.08
C GLN A 253 -20.23 -1.50 14.30
N LYS A 254 -19.14 -0.74 14.14
CA LYS A 254 -18.21 -0.48 15.24
C LYS A 254 -18.84 0.35 16.36
N LEU A 255 -19.66 1.32 16.01
CA LEU A 255 -20.42 2.11 16.99
C LEU A 255 -21.40 1.26 17.80
N GLU A 256 -22.03 0.24 17.18
CA GLU A 256 -22.90 -0.71 17.88
C GLU A 256 -22.09 -1.62 18.83
N GLU A 257 -20.94 -2.11 18.40
CA GLU A 257 -20.01 -2.87 19.25
C GLU A 257 -19.56 -2.05 20.46
N GLU A 258 -19.16 -0.79 20.26
CA GLU A 258 -18.76 0.11 21.33
C GLU A 258 -19.90 0.32 22.37
N LYS A 259 -21.14 0.47 21.90
CA LYS A 259 -22.31 0.61 22.77
C LYS A 259 -22.56 -0.67 23.58
N ASN A 260 -22.50 -1.85 22.94
CA ASN A 260 -22.74 -3.12 23.61
C ASN A 260 -21.68 -3.41 24.66
N ASN A 261 -20.40 -3.15 24.36
CA ASN A 261 -19.31 -3.31 25.32
C ASN A 261 -19.45 -2.36 26.51
N HIS A 262 -19.98 -1.14 26.30
CA HIS A 262 -20.28 -0.22 27.41
C HIS A 262 -21.43 -0.69 28.30
N PHE A 263 -22.38 -1.48 27.78
CA PHE A 263 -23.45 -2.08 28.56
C PHE A 263 -22.92 -3.27 29.38
N GLU A 264 -22.10 -4.13 28.81
CA GLU A 264 -21.50 -5.30 29.53
C GLU A 264 -20.60 -4.87 30.68
N VAL A 265 -19.77 -3.82 30.49
CA VAL A 265 -18.90 -3.29 31.57
C VAL A 265 -19.71 -2.67 32.70
N LYS A 266 -20.90 -2.10 32.44
CA LYS A 266 -21.76 -1.54 33.50
C LYS A 266 -22.53 -2.60 34.30
N GLU A 267 -22.77 -3.79 33.75
CA GLU A 267 -23.38 -4.90 34.48
C GLU A 267 -22.39 -5.66 35.37
N ASP A 268 -21.08 -5.62 35.05
CA ASP A 268 -20.03 -6.35 35.78
C ASP A 268 -19.35 -5.53 36.90
N ASP A 269 -19.73 -4.24 37.05
CA ASP A 269 -19.21 -3.33 38.12
C ASP A 269 -19.71 -3.71 39.55
N SER A 270 -20.42 -4.82 39.69
CA SER A 270 -20.89 -5.33 40.99
C SER A 270 -20.16 -6.56 41.52
N VAL A 271 -18.90 -6.78 41.16
CA VAL A 271 -18.06 -7.79 41.81
C VAL A 271 -17.55 -7.25 43.12
N GLU A 272 -18.28 -7.52 44.19
CA GLU A 272 -17.80 -7.37 45.57
C GLU A 272 -16.68 -8.39 45.80
N VAL A 273 -15.44 -7.95 45.71
CA VAL A 273 -14.29 -8.71 46.19
C VAL A 273 -13.95 -8.18 47.58
N ASP A 274 -14.37 -8.97 48.60
CA ASP A 274 -13.88 -8.91 49.98
C ASP A 274 -13.92 -7.55 50.68
N GLY A 275 -15.04 -6.82 50.59
CA GLY A 275 -15.37 -5.68 51.47
C GLY A 275 -14.46 -4.44 51.33
N LYS A 276 -13.66 -4.33 50.28
CA LYS A 276 -12.88 -3.13 49.97
C LYS A 276 -13.24 -2.57 48.62
N VAL A 277 -13.86 -1.41 48.59
CA VAL A 277 -14.02 -0.56 47.40
C VAL A 277 -12.62 -0.21 46.89
N LEU A 278 -12.18 -0.80 45.81
CA LEU A 278 -10.96 -0.37 45.11
C LEU A 278 -11.28 0.87 44.28
N ASP A 279 -10.85 2.00 44.80
CA ASP A 279 -10.90 3.27 44.10
C ASP A 279 -10.12 3.17 42.76
N SER A 280 -10.71 3.66 41.70
CA SER A 280 -10.32 3.58 40.29
C SER A 280 -8.80 3.49 40.02
N LYS A 281 -8.25 2.30 39.97
CA LYS A 281 -6.89 2.07 39.47
C LYS A 281 -6.98 1.66 38.01
N LYS A 282 -6.26 2.35 37.16
CA LYS A 282 -6.08 1.97 35.76
C LYS A 282 -5.40 0.61 35.68
N ILE A 283 -6.12 -0.40 35.22
CA ILE A 283 -5.58 -1.74 35.01
C ILE A 283 -5.15 -1.85 33.55
N LEU A 284 -3.86 -2.07 33.33
CA LEU A 284 -3.33 -2.38 32.02
C LEU A 284 -3.52 -3.88 31.76
N VAL A 285 -4.45 -4.26 30.89
CA VAL A 285 -4.64 -5.62 30.46
C VAL A 285 -3.80 -5.87 29.20
N LEU A 286 -2.70 -6.60 29.35
CA LEU A 286 -1.89 -7.08 28.24
C LEU A 286 -2.47 -8.40 27.73
N CYS A 287 -3.06 -8.40 26.55
CA CYS A 287 -3.54 -9.62 25.90
C CYS A 287 -2.40 -10.25 25.10
N ALA A 288 -2.06 -11.52 25.38
CA ALA A 288 -0.99 -12.29 24.74
C ALA A 288 -1.23 -12.60 23.25
N GLY A 289 -2.33 -12.12 22.67
CA GLY A 289 -2.74 -12.35 21.29
C GLY A 289 -2.56 -11.17 20.33
N GLY A 290 -1.76 -10.16 20.70
CA GLY A 290 -1.43 -9.04 19.77
C GLY A 290 -2.57 -8.05 19.49
N GLY A 291 -3.69 -8.13 20.19
CA GLY A 291 -4.74 -7.13 20.17
C GLY A 291 -4.55 -6.14 21.30
N THR A 292 -4.41 -4.86 21.00
CA THR A 292 -4.49 -3.78 21.99
C THR A 292 -5.93 -3.68 22.46
N SER A 293 -6.30 -4.46 23.46
CA SER A 293 -7.53 -4.21 24.22
C SER A 293 -7.29 -3.02 25.13
N GLY A 294 -8.18 -2.09 25.05
CA GLY A 294 -8.18 -0.75 25.53
C GLY A 294 -7.55 -0.45 26.89
N LEU A 295 -7.01 0.76 26.95
CA LEU A 295 -6.84 1.53 28.17
C LEU A 295 -8.25 1.81 28.75
N LEU A 296 -8.56 1.15 29.86
CA LEU A 296 -9.62 1.56 30.77
C LEU A 296 -9.10 2.57 31.77
#